data_f557701c9440225b893255054f4934d3
#
_entry.id   f557701c9440225b893255054f4934d3
#
_cell.length_a   1.000
_cell.length_b   1.000
_cell.length_c   1.000
_cell.angle_alpha   90.00
_cell.angle_beta   90.00
_cell.angle_gamma   90.00
#
_symmetry.space_group_name_H-M   'P 1'
#
loop_
_entity.id
_entity.type
_entity.pdbx_description
1 polymer ?
#
loop_
_entity_poly.entity_id
_entity_poly.type
_entity_poly.pdbx_seq_one_letter_code
_entity_poly.pdbx_strand_id
1 'polypeptide(L)'
;NLMFLEKESKNTGRESIGIVSYTDEERKGEYTQALTLIGALLSAEKLNKERIGEEQLNNLVQFVESYYNIENGEGTLLNYQNMDSTELSFWQQIYPALAYFMLMDRYEATVDSDAMLRNIADTWYEVVMDLGGSDGIVDFGYTGYDFKNKCPFDNGEWIEPDAAAGIALLQYYAFEKFNDRKYIKAATLCMNYMDEFQRNPGYELLYLYLPYLSARLNSVEEYHFNTAKYMEFFFTESDYRHEYGTFNGDFATGLIGERTQYGGTPYSFQSIVGATALVPMLKYDQRYAVEVGRYLLQVTQNLNLFYDV
;
A
#
# COMPACT_ATOMS: atom_id res chain seq x y z
N ASN A 1 -7.39 -1.44 19.76
CA ASN A 1 -8.14 -1.48 18.48
C ASN A 1 -8.86 -2.81 18.28
N LEU A 2 -8.19 -3.99 18.39
CA LEU A 2 -8.87 -5.29 18.29
C LEU A 2 -9.94 -5.50 19.37
N MET A 3 -9.67 -5.06 20.60
CA MET A 3 -10.69 -5.08 21.68
C MET A 3 -11.88 -4.16 21.37
N PHE A 4 -11.66 -3.05 20.70
CA PHE A 4 -12.71 -2.15 20.26
C PHE A 4 -13.52 -2.79 19.13
N LEU A 5 -12.86 -3.42 18.15
CA LEU A 5 -13.47 -4.18 17.07
C LEU A 5 -14.41 -5.26 17.61
N GLU A 6 -13.91 -6.06 18.57
CA GLU A 6 -14.70 -7.13 19.22
C GLU A 6 -15.91 -6.57 20.00
N LYS A 7 -15.76 -5.44 20.69
CA LYS A 7 -16.82 -4.79 21.44
C LYS A 7 -17.93 -4.25 20.53
N GLU A 8 -17.58 -3.63 19.42
CA GLU A 8 -18.54 -3.12 18.43
C GLU A 8 -19.30 -4.27 17.75
N SER A 9 -18.62 -5.35 17.37
CA SER A 9 -19.25 -6.56 16.82
C SER A 9 -20.30 -7.14 17.77
N LYS A 10 -20.02 -7.20 19.09
CA LYS A 10 -20.95 -7.67 20.11
C LYS A 10 -22.14 -6.73 20.32
N ASN A 11 -21.92 -5.42 20.21
CA ASN A 11 -22.97 -4.41 20.45
C ASN A 11 -23.94 -4.27 19.26
N THR A 12 -23.47 -4.48 18.03
CA THR A 12 -24.28 -4.26 16.83
C THR A 12 -25.00 -5.53 16.34
N GLY A 13 -24.62 -6.71 16.85
CA GLY A 13 -25.17 -8.00 16.40
C GLY A 13 -24.86 -8.28 14.93
N ARG A 14 -23.97 -7.52 14.31
CA ARG A 14 -23.52 -7.68 12.93
C ARG A 14 -22.22 -8.48 12.91
N GLU A 15 -22.07 -9.35 11.93
CA GLU A 15 -20.80 -10.03 11.65
C GLU A 15 -19.71 -9.06 11.14
N SER A 16 -20.07 -7.81 10.81
CA SER A 16 -19.16 -6.77 10.36
C SER A 16 -18.68 -5.89 11.50
N ILE A 17 -17.40 -5.70 11.58
CA ILE A 17 -16.71 -4.87 12.55
C ILE A 17 -16.67 -3.44 12.01
N GLY A 18 -17.51 -2.54 12.55
CA GLY A 18 -17.71 -1.20 12.01
C GLY A 18 -16.67 -0.17 12.47
N ILE A 19 -15.38 -0.33 12.12
CA ILE A 19 -14.43 0.78 12.22
C ILE A 19 -14.27 1.40 10.85
N VAL A 20 -14.68 2.64 10.72
CA VAL A 20 -14.51 3.46 9.52
C VAL A 20 -13.08 3.97 9.47
N SER A 21 -12.39 3.82 8.35
CA SER A 21 -11.19 4.56 8.08
C SER A 21 -11.57 6.03 7.75
N TYR A 22 -10.58 6.88 7.76
CA TYR A 22 -10.66 8.34 7.61
C TYR A 22 -11.43 8.86 6.37
N THR A 23 -11.79 8.02 5.43
CA THR A 23 -12.29 8.43 4.11
C THR A 23 -13.80 8.59 4.02
N ASP A 24 -14.57 8.25 5.05
CA ASP A 24 -16.02 8.21 4.89
C ASP A 24 -16.80 8.58 6.15
N GLU A 25 -16.96 9.87 6.38
CA GLU A 25 -17.83 10.37 7.47
C GLU A 25 -19.29 10.01 7.28
N GLU A 26 -19.76 9.77 6.06
CA GLU A 26 -21.16 9.49 5.75
C GLU A 26 -21.53 8.02 6.01
N ARG A 27 -20.57 7.11 5.94
CA ARG A 27 -20.79 5.65 6.12
C ARG A 27 -20.47 5.15 7.54
N LYS A 28 -20.60 5.97 8.54
CA LYS A 28 -20.28 5.64 9.94
C LYS A 28 -20.86 4.28 10.36
N GLY A 29 -20.01 3.27 10.44
CA GLY A 29 -20.31 1.96 10.99
C GLY A 29 -21.10 1.00 10.07
N GLU A 30 -21.31 1.32 8.79
CA GLU A 30 -22.00 0.40 7.88
C GLU A 30 -21.10 -0.65 7.28
N TYR A 31 -19.80 -0.34 7.07
CA TYR A 31 -18.86 -1.26 6.44
C TYR A 31 -17.50 -1.22 7.13
N THR A 32 -16.96 -2.39 7.44
CA THR A 32 -15.55 -2.53 7.83
C THR A 32 -14.70 -2.48 6.58
N GLN A 33 -13.54 -1.85 6.68
CA GLN A 33 -12.56 -1.79 5.61
C GLN A 33 -11.47 -2.84 5.83
N ALA A 34 -11.07 -3.53 4.75
CA ALA A 34 -10.00 -4.52 4.80
C ALA A 34 -8.70 -3.92 5.37
N LEU A 35 -8.31 -2.72 4.93
CA LEU A 35 -7.10 -2.04 5.41
C LEU A 35 -7.11 -1.76 6.90
N THR A 36 -8.26 -1.38 7.47
CA THR A 36 -8.41 -1.16 8.92
C THR A 36 -8.18 -2.46 9.69
N LEU A 37 -8.77 -3.55 9.22
CA LEU A 37 -8.63 -4.86 9.84
C LEU A 37 -7.19 -5.39 9.71
N ILE A 38 -6.58 -5.30 8.52
CA ILE A 38 -5.20 -5.69 8.29
C ILE A 38 -4.25 -4.88 9.19
N GLY A 39 -4.42 -3.56 9.25
CA GLY A 39 -3.62 -2.70 10.12
C GLY A 39 -3.74 -3.06 11.60
N ALA A 40 -4.95 -3.40 12.05
CA ALA A 40 -5.18 -3.88 13.42
C ALA A 40 -4.49 -5.21 13.69
N LEU A 41 -4.53 -6.16 12.75
CA LEU A 41 -3.87 -7.47 12.86
C LEU A 41 -2.35 -7.35 12.88
N LEU A 42 -1.76 -6.56 11.99
CA LEU A 42 -0.33 -6.28 11.97
C LEU A 42 0.16 -5.60 13.26
N SER A 43 -0.67 -4.75 13.84
CA SER A 43 -0.38 -4.10 15.14
C SER A 43 -0.51 -5.08 16.31
N ALA A 44 -1.48 -5.99 16.27
CA ALA A 44 -1.72 -6.98 17.31
C ALA A 44 -0.56 -7.95 17.49
N GLU A 45 0.07 -8.35 16.41
CA GLU A 45 1.24 -9.24 16.45
C GLU A 45 2.36 -8.67 17.33
N LYS A 46 2.58 -7.36 17.27
CA LYS A 46 3.65 -6.70 18.04
C LYS A 46 3.26 -6.44 19.50
N LEU A 47 1.98 -6.18 19.75
CA LEU A 47 1.55 -5.61 21.03
C LEU A 47 0.93 -6.60 22.00
N ASN A 48 0.36 -7.73 21.58
CA ASN A 48 -0.43 -8.56 22.50
C ASN A 48 -0.81 -9.97 22.01
N LYS A 49 0.11 -10.77 21.45
CA LYS A 49 -0.19 -12.20 21.14
C LYS A 49 -0.77 -12.98 22.35
N GLU A 50 -0.38 -12.62 23.57
CA GLU A 50 -0.83 -13.28 24.80
C GLU A 50 -2.28 -12.95 25.22
N ARG A 51 -2.86 -11.86 24.70
CA ARG A 51 -4.22 -11.41 25.09
C ARG A 51 -5.31 -11.81 24.11
N ILE A 52 -4.96 -12.09 22.87
CA ILE A 52 -5.91 -12.52 21.84
C ILE A 52 -5.57 -13.96 21.54
N GLY A 53 -6.50 -14.87 21.79
CA GLY A 53 -6.29 -16.29 21.53
C GLY A 53 -5.98 -16.53 20.04
N GLU A 54 -5.14 -17.52 19.75
CA GLU A 54 -4.72 -17.90 18.40
C GLU A 54 -5.90 -18.18 17.47
N GLU A 55 -6.92 -18.85 17.97
CA GLU A 55 -8.17 -19.12 17.25
C GLU A 55 -8.88 -17.82 16.83
N GLN A 56 -8.93 -16.83 17.70
CA GLN A 56 -9.58 -15.55 17.40
C GLN A 56 -8.77 -14.76 16.36
N LEU A 57 -7.44 -14.78 16.42
CA LEU A 57 -6.59 -14.16 15.41
C LEU A 57 -6.79 -14.83 14.04
N ASN A 58 -6.84 -16.16 14.00
CA ASN A 58 -7.07 -16.90 12.76
C ASN A 58 -8.45 -16.56 12.15
N ASN A 59 -9.49 -16.46 12.97
CA ASN A 59 -10.82 -16.08 12.51
C ASN A 59 -10.83 -14.65 11.91
N LEU A 60 -10.06 -13.72 12.49
CA LEU A 60 -9.94 -12.36 11.95
C LEU A 60 -9.13 -12.32 10.64
N VAL A 61 -8.10 -13.16 10.51
CA VAL A 61 -7.35 -13.31 9.24
C VAL A 61 -8.27 -13.85 8.16
N GLN A 62 -9.04 -14.90 8.45
CA GLN A 62 -10.05 -15.45 7.52
C GLN A 62 -11.12 -14.42 7.16
N PHE A 63 -11.48 -13.53 8.08
CA PHE A 63 -12.41 -12.45 7.78
C PHE A 63 -11.83 -11.46 6.76
N VAL A 64 -10.51 -11.19 6.77
CA VAL A 64 -9.85 -10.40 5.71
C VAL A 64 -10.06 -11.05 4.33
N GLU A 65 -10.04 -12.37 4.25
CA GLU A 65 -10.23 -13.10 3.00
C GLU A 65 -11.61 -12.89 2.38
N SER A 66 -12.62 -12.51 3.18
CA SER A 66 -13.96 -12.17 2.68
C SER A 66 -14.01 -10.90 1.81
N TYR A 67 -12.92 -10.13 1.79
CA TYR A 67 -12.76 -8.97 0.89
C TYR A 67 -12.18 -9.33 -0.48
N TYR A 68 -11.91 -10.59 -0.71
CA TYR A 68 -11.49 -11.07 -2.02
C TYR A 68 -12.68 -11.11 -3.00
N ASN A 69 -12.61 -10.31 -4.05
CA ASN A 69 -13.75 -10.02 -4.92
C ASN A 69 -13.82 -10.93 -6.17
N ILE A 70 -13.68 -12.24 -6.00
CA ILE A 70 -13.73 -13.19 -7.12
C ILE A 70 -15.12 -13.26 -7.80
N GLU A 71 -16.19 -13.10 -7.03
CA GLU A 71 -17.56 -13.18 -7.56
C GLU A 71 -17.87 -12.01 -8.49
N ASN A 72 -17.23 -10.87 -8.29
CA ASN A 72 -17.33 -9.70 -9.16
C ASN A 72 -16.39 -9.79 -10.37
N GLY A 73 -15.58 -10.84 -10.48
CA GLY A 73 -14.60 -11.03 -11.55
C GLY A 73 -13.32 -10.20 -11.37
N GLU A 74 -13.15 -9.55 -10.22
CA GLU A 74 -11.97 -8.70 -9.95
C GLU A 74 -10.69 -9.52 -9.73
N GLY A 75 -10.80 -10.69 -9.08
CA GLY A 75 -9.65 -11.56 -8.82
C GLY A 75 -8.59 -10.97 -7.89
N THR A 76 -8.96 -9.92 -7.14
CA THR A 76 -8.07 -9.21 -6.21
C THR A 76 -8.78 -8.92 -4.90
N LEU A 77 -8.04 -8.46 -3.89
CA LEU A 77 -8.60 -8.05 -2.61
C LEU A 77 -8.78 -6.54 -2.61
N LEU A 78 -10.01 -6.09 -2.44
CA LEU A 78 -10.37 -4.67 -2.36
C LEU A 78 -10.67 -4.26 -0.91
N ASN A 79 -10.73 -2.96 -0.67
CA ASN A 79 -10.97 -2.42 0.68
C ASN A 79 -12.41 -2.63 1.16
N TYR A 80 -13.33 -2.88 0.26
CA TYR A 80 -14.75 -3.12 0.53
C TYR A 80 -15.23 -4.41 -0.14
N GLN A 81 -16.19 -5.09 0.49
CA GLN A 81 -16.86 -6.23 -0.12
C GLN A 81 -17.78 -5.76 -1.26
N ASN A 82 -17.80 -6.48 -2.38
CA ASN A 82 -18.71 -6.25 -3.50
C ASN A 82 -18.66 -4.84 -4.14
N MET A 83 -17.49 -4.19 -4.08
CA MET A 83 -17.29 -2.90 -4.73
C MET A 83 -16.92 -3.07 -6.20
N ASP A 84 -17.37 -2.15 -7.06
CA ASP A 84 -16.94 -2.09 -8.47
C ASP A 84 -15.56 -1.43 -8.54
N SER A 85 -14.60 -2.08 -9.20
CA SER A 85 -13.24 -1.55 -9.32
C SER A 85 -13.16 -0.25 -10.10
N THR A 86 -14.11 0.01 -11.01
CA THR A 86 -14.15 1.25 -11.80
C THR A 86 -14.55 2.49 -10.99
N GLU A 87 -15.00 2.31 -9.76
CA GLU A 87 -15.23 3.38 -8.79
C GLU A 87 -13.96 3.71 -7.97
N LEU A 88 -12.87 2.95 -8.19
CA LEU A 88 -11.63 3.02 -7.42
C LEU A 88 -10.46 3.41 -8.31
N SER A 89 -9.60 4.30 -7.84
CA SER A 89 -8.32 4.55 -8.49
C SER A 89 -7.27 3.49 -8.16
N PHE A 90 -6.14 3.49 -8.86
CA PHE A 90 -5.11 2.45 -8.74
C PHE A 90 -4.65 2.20 -7.30
N TRP A 91 -4.37 3.24 -6.51
CA TRP A 91 -3.89 3.02 -5.15
C TRP A 91 -4.94 2.31 -4.29
N GLN A 92 -6.21 2.61 -4.49
CA GLN A 92 -7.32 1.97 -3.79
C GLN A 92 -7.52 0.51 -4.23
N GLN A 93 -7.21 0.20 -5.49
CA GLN A 93 -7.24 -1.17 -6.03
C GLN A 93 -6.04 -2.01 -5.57
N ILE A 94 -4.84 -1.41 -5.50
CA ILE A 94 -3.57 -2.11 -5.24
C ILE A 94 -3.31 -2.28 -3.75
N TYR A 95 -3.52 -1.22 -2.95
CA TYR A 95 -3.00 -1.17 -1.58
C TYR A 95 -3.60 -2.23 -0.66
N PRO A 96 -4.89 -2.57 -0.71
CA PRO A 96 -5.45 -3.67 0.09
C PRO A 96 -4.82 -5.03 -0.23
N ALA A 97 -4.60 -5.32 -1.50
CA ALA A 97 -3.95 -6.55 -1.95
C ALA A 97 -2.48 -6.61 -1.50
N LEU A 98 -1.75 -5.50 -1.62
CA LEU A 98 -0.37 -5.38 -1.12
C LEU A 98 -0.31 -5.56 0.41
N ALA A 99 -1.21 -4.94 1.15
CA ALA A 99 -1.30 -5.06 2.61
C ALA A 99 -1.64 -6.50 3.04
N TYR A 100 -2.44 -7.22 2.25
CA TYR A 100 -2.72 -8.63 2.50
C TYR A 100 -1.47 -9.52 2.33
N PHE A 101 -0.61 -9.27 1.34
CA PHE A 101 0.69 -9.94 1.25
C PHE A 101 1.55 -9.67 2.49
N MET A 102 1.59 -8.43 2.98
CA MET A 102 2.32 -8.07 4.21
C MET A 102 1.74 -8.78 5.45
N LEU A 103 0.42 -8.96 5.51
CA LEU A 103 -0.24 -9.68 6.58
C LEU A 103 0.15 -11.16 6.57
N MET A 104 0.11 -11.79 5.40
CA MET A 104 0.39 -13.22 5.25
C MET A 104 1.87 -13.57 5.37
N ASP A 105 2.78 -12.59 5.37
CA ASP A 105 4.18 -12.78 5.79
C ASP A 105 4.32 -12.95 7.32
N ARG A 106 3.30 -12.58 8.08
CA ARG A 106 3.29 -12.60 9.57
C ARG A 106 2.45 -13.72 10.16
N TYR A 107 1.50 -14.23 9.42
CA TYR A 107 0.60 -15.28 9.84
C TYR A 107 0.79 -16.51 8.97
N GLU A 108 0.64 -17.71 9.56
CA GLU A 108 0.73 -18.93 8.78
C GLU A 108 -0.42 -19.00 7.77
N ALA A 109 -0.04 -19.03 6.49
CA ALA A 109 -0.99 -19.15 5.40
C ALA A 109 -1.63 -20.54 5.38
N THR A 110 -2.94 -20.59 5.23
CA THR A 110 -3.63 -21.84 4.88
C THR A 110 -3.43 -22.16 3.40
N VAL A 111 -3.84 -23.37 2.98
CA VAL A 111 -3.80 -23.75 1.54
C VAL A 111 -4.68 -22.80 0.72
N ASP A 112 -5.81 -22.37 1.27
CA ASP A 112 -6.75 -21.46 0.59
C ASP A 112 -6.16 -20.05 0.51
N SER A 113 -5.51 -19.57 1.54
CA SER A 113 -4.80 -18.28 1.54
C SER A 113 -3.69 -18.24 0.49
N ASP A 114 -2.92 -19.32 0.33
CA ASP A 114 -1.87 -19.42 -0.70
C ASP A 114 -2.44 -19.40 -2.11
N ALA A 115 -3.57 -20.08 -2.34
CA ALA A 115 -4.28 -20.04 -3.62
C ALA A 115 -4.79 -18.63 -3.92
N MET A 116 -5.34 -17.93 -2.93
CA MET A 116 -5.82 -16.56 -3.05
C MET A 116 -4.68 -15.59 -3.35
N LEU A 117 -3.56 -15.66 -2.63
CA LEU A 117 -2.37 -14.83 -2.88
C LEU A 117 -1.82 -15.04 -4.29
N ARG A 118 -1.82 -16.29 -4.77
CA ARG A 118 -1.41 -16.59 -6.15
C ARG A 118 -2.35 -15.99 -7.17
N ASN A 119 -3.66 -16.11 -6.96
CA ASN A 119 -4.66 -15.51 -7.85
C ASN A 119 -4.53 -13.97 -7.90
N ILE A 120 -4.35 -13.33 -6.74
CA ILE A 120 -4.09 -11.88 -6.68
C ILE A 120 -2.82 -11.52 -7.46
N ALA A 121 -1.73 -12.27 -7.25
CA ALA A 121 -0.48 -12.03 -7.96
C ALA A 121 -0.64 -12.19 -9.49
N ASP A 122 -1.38 -13.22 -9.92
CA ASP A 122 -1.64 -13.49 -11.33
C ASP A 122 -2.53 -12.40 -11.95
N THR A 123 -3.56 -11.94 -11.25
CA THR A 123 -4.40 -10.83 -11.68
C THR A 123 -3.57 -9.56 -11.91
N TRP A 124 -2.73 -9.18 -10.97
CA TRP A 124 -1.87 -8.01 -11.13
C TRP A 124 -0.74 -8.21 -12.15
N TYR A 125 -0.28 -9.44 -12.35
CA TYR A 125 0.61 -9.76 -13.46
C TYR A 125 -0.08 -9.53 -14.83
N GLU A 126 -1.32 -9.98 -14.99
CA GLU A 126 -2.10 -9.73 -16.22
C GLU A 126 -2.30 -8.23 -16.45
N VAL A 127 -2.61 -7.45 -15.41
CA VAL A 127 -2.69 -5.98 -15.51
C VAL A 127 -1.40 -5.39 -16.08
N VAL A 128 -0.23 -5.79 -15.60
CA VAL A 128 1.05 -5.32 -16.14
C VAL A 128 1.21 -5.69 -17.62
N MET A 129 0.78 -6.90 -18.00
CA MET A 129 0.86 -7.34 -19.41
C MET A 129 -0.10 -6.54 -20.31
N ASP A 130 -1.30 -6.25 -19.84
CA ASP A 130 -2.30 -5.47 -20.57
C ASP A 130 -1.90 -3.98 -20.70
N LEU A 131 -1.14 -3.46 -19.73
CA LEU A 131 -0.59 -2.10 -19.77
C LEU A 131 0.69 -1.98 -20.64
N GLY A 132 0.97 -2.97 -21.49
CA GLY A 132 2.09 -2.96 -22.42
C GLY A 132 3.27 -3.86 -22.05
N GLY A 133 3.21 -4.56 -20.91
CA GLY A 133 4.27 -5.46 -20.46
C GLY A 133 4.57 -6.60 -21.43
N SER A 134 3.60 -6.98 -22.26
CA SER A 134 3.76 -7.94 -23.36
C SER A 134 4.81 -7.47 -24.38
N ASP A 135 4.86 -6.17 -24.64
CA ASP A 135 5.78 -5.53 -25.57
C ASP A 135 7.07 -5.05 -24.89
N GLY A 136 7.15 -5.20 -23.58
CA GLY A 136 8.30 -4.83 -22.76
C GLY A 136 8.33 -3.36 -22.29
N ILE A 137 7.29 -2.59 -22.59
CA ILE A 137 7.15 -1.18 -22.18
C ILE A 137 5.77 -1.02 -21.57
N VAL A 138 5.71 -0.70 -20.28
CA VAL A 138 4.45 -0.47 -19.56
C VAL A 138 4.11 1.01 -19.51
N ASP A 139 2.81 1.33 -19.46
CA ASP A 139 2.30 2.67 -19.26
C ASP A 139 1.24 2.69 -18.15
N PHE A 140 1.47 3.49 -17.13
CA PHE A 140 0.54 3.72 -16.00
C PHE A 140 -0.05 5.13 -16.04
N GLY A 141 -0.13 5.75 -17.20
CA GLY A 141 -0.76 7.07 -17.40
C GLY A 141 -2.29 7.01 -17.32
N TYR A 142 -2.84 6.34 -16.31
CA TYR A 142 -4.28 6.10 -16.12
C TYR A 142 -4.69 6.32 -14.66
N THR A 143 -6.00 6.41 -14.43
CA THR A 143 -6.57 6.51 -13.07
C THR A 143 -6.66 5.15 -12.39
N GLY A 144 -7.04 4.10 -13.12
CA GLY A 144 -7.26 2.76 -12.57
C GLY A 144 -7.41 1.70 -13.67
N TYR A 145 -7.80 0.49 -13.26
CA TYR A 145 -7.99 -0.64 -14.15
C TYR A 145 -9.38 -1.27 -13.97
N ASP A 146 -10.07 -1.48 -15.08
CA ASP A 146 -11.33 -2.21 -15.15
C ASP A 146 -11.05 -3.70 -15.34
N PHE A 147 -11.14 -4.47 -14.27
CA PHE A 147 -10.84 -5.90 -14.28
C PHE A 147 -11.86 -6.71 -15.10
N LYS A 148 -13.10 -6.23 -15.22
CA LYS A 148 -14.15 -6.93 -16.00
C LYS A 148 -13.91 -6.82 -17.50
N ASN A 149 -13.55 -5.61 -17.95
CA ASN A 149 -13.29 -5.34 -19.36
C ASN A 149 -11.81 -5.51 -19.73
N LYS A 150 -10.93 -5.77 -18.76
CA LYS A 150 -9.48 -5.96 -18.91
C LYS A 150 -8.81 -4.80 -19.65
N CYS A 151 -9.06 -3.59 -19.19
CA CYS A 151 -8.47 -2.38 -19.75
C CYS A 151 -8.27 -1.29 -18.70
N PRO A 152 -7.24 -0.43 -18.86
CA PRO A 152 -7.12 0.75 -18.01
C PRO A 152 -8.22 1.76 -18.31
N PHE A 153 -8.52 2.63 -17.35
CA PHE A 153 -9.43 3.74 -17.54
C PHE A 153 -8.84 5.05 -17.01
N ASP A 154 -9.30 6.15 -17.60
CA ASP A 154 -8.98 7.51 -17.22
C ASP A 154 -10.29 8.24 -16.86
N ASN A 155 -10.36 8.83 -15.67
CA ASN A 155 -11.52 9.61 -15.24
C ASN A 155 -11.51 11.05 -15.78
N GLY A 156 -10.45 11.46 -16.48
CA GLY A 156 -10.28 12.81 -17.04
C GLY A 156 -9.88 13.87 -16.03
N GLU A 157 -9.59 13.50 -14.78
CA GLU A 157 -9.21 14.42 -13.70
C GLU A 157 -7.77 14.23 -13.24
N TRP A 158 -7.34 12.97 -13.04
CA TRP A 158 -5.97 12.63 -12.62
C TRP A 158 -5.54 11.24 -13.10
N ILE A 159 -4.23 11.05 -13.11
CA ILE A 159 -3.59 9.75 -13.35
C ILE A 159 -2.68 9.40 -12.17
N GLU A 160 -2.41 8.10 -11.98
CA GLU A 160 -1.60 7.58 -10.87
C GLU A 160 -0.39 6.77 -11.37
N PRO A 161 0.67 7.43 -11.90
CA PRO A 161 1.85 6.72 -12.40
C PRO A 161 2.56 5.89 -11.33
N ASP A 162 2.45 6.29 -10.06
CA ASP A 162 3.03 5.59 -8.92
C ASP A 162 2.35 4.25 -8.60
N ALA A 163 1.24 3.93 -9.29
CA ALA A 163 0.67 2.58 -9.30
C ALA A 163 1.73 1.51 -9.65
N ALA A 164 2.63 1.84 -10.58
CA ALA A 164 3.75 0.97 -10.93
C ALA A 164 4.60 0.58 -9.72
N ALA A 165 4.85 1.49 -8.79
CA ALA A 165 5.61 1.19 -7.57
C ALA A 165 4.90 0.18 -6.66
N GLY A 166 3.59 0.34 -6.47
CA GLY A 166 2.78 -0.58 -5.68
C GLY A 166 2.71 -1.97 -6.29
N ILE A 167 2.46 -2.04 -7.60
CA ILE A 167 2.43 -3.32 -8.33
C ILE A 167 3.82 -3.98 -8.34
N ALA A 168 4.89 -3.22 -8.54
CA ALA A 168 6.25 -3.75 -8.47
C ALA A 168 6.52 -4.43 -7.13
N LEU A 169 6.13 -3.81 -6.02
CA LEU A 169 6.31 -4.40 -4.70
C LEU A 169 5.44 -5.65 -4.49
N LEU A 170 4.18 -5.63 -4.92
CA LEU A 170 3.29 -6.80 -4.85
C LEU A 170 3.86 -7.96 -5.65
N GLN A 171 4.30 -7.72 -6.88
CA GLN A 171 4.88 -8.73 -7.76
C GLN A 171 6.21 -9.27 -7.19
N TYR A 172 7.00 -8.42 -6.55
CA TYR A 172 8.23 -8.87 -5.89
C TYR A 172 7.92 -9.79 -4.69
N TYR A 173 6.94 -9.46 -3.86
CA TYR A 173 6.48 -10.36 -2.78
C TYR A 173 5.94 -11.69 -3.33
N ALA A 174 5.21 -11.66 -4.44
CA ALA A 174 4.76 -12.87 -5.12
C ALA A 174 5.93 -13.72 -5.63
N PHE A 175 6.97 -13.09 -6.19
CA PHE A 175 8.20 -13.79 -6.58
C PHE A 175 8.88 -14.47 -5.39
N GLU A 176 9.05 -13.79 -4.29
CA GLU A 176 9.66 -14.36 -3.08
C GLU A 176 8.86 -15.54 -2.53
N LYS A 177 7.53 -15.42 -2.53
CA LYS A 177 6.66 -16.46 -1.99
C LYS A 177 6.57 -17.68 -2.91
N PHE A 178 6.44 -17.48 -4.20
CA PHE A 178 6.13 -18.54 -5.17
C PHE A 178 7.31 -18.98 -6.03
N ASN A 179 8.42 -18.26 -6.00
CA ASN A 179 9.62 -18.48 -6.83
C ASN A 179 9.30 -18.59 -8.34
N ASP A 180 8.31 -17.86 -8.82
CA ASP A 180 7.93 -17.82 -10.24
C ASP A 180 8.52 -16.55 -10.89
N ARG A 181 9.41 -16.74 -11.85
CA ARG A 181 10.15 -15.67 -12.51
C ARG A 181 9.29 -14.68 -13.29
N LYS A 182 8.05 -15.01 -13.61
CA LYS A 182 7.13 -14.06 -14.25
C LYS A 182 6.88 -12.84 -13.37
N TYR A 183 6.79 -13.03 -12.04
CA TYR A 183 6.51 -11.95 -11.11
C TYR A 183 7.69 -10.96 -10.99
N ILE A 184 8.91 -11.45 -10.87
CA ILE A 184 10.07 -10.52 -10.83
C ILE A 184 10.25 -9.80 -12.16
N LYS A 185 9.90 -10.43 -13.29
CA LYS A 185 9.89 -9.77 -14.60
C LYS A 185 8.87 -8.62 -14.61
N ALA A 186 7.65 -8.84 -14.14
CA ALA A 186 6.62 -7.81 -14.03
C ALA A 186 7.07 -6.67 -13.09
N ALA A 187 7.62 -7.02 -11.91
CA ALA A 187 8.17 -6.02 -10.99
C ALA A 187 9.25 -5.15 -11.66
N THR A 188 10.14 -5.77 -12.44
CA THR A 188 11.21 -5.06 -13.15
C THR A 188 10.66 -4.12 -14.22
N LEU A 189 9.63 -4.52 -14.97
CA LEU A 189 8.98 -3.65 -15.95
C LEU A 189 8.38 -2.41 -15.28
N CYS A 190 7.70 -2.58 -14.18
CA CYS A 190 7.15 -1.47 -13.39
C CYS A 190 8.26 -0.57 -12.83
N MET A 191 9.35 -1.13 -12.33
CA MET A 191 10.49 -0.36 -11.83
C MET A 191 11.21 0.41 -12.94
N ASN A 192 11.34 -0.17 -14.14
CA ASN A 192 11.91 0.52 -15.30
C ASN A 192 11.06 1.73 -15.70
N TYR A 193 9.73 1.58 -15.68
CA TYR A 193 8.81 2.70 -15.90
C TYR A 193 9.03 3.82 -14.86
N MET A 194 9.14 3.47 -13.59
CA MET A 194 9.43 4.45 -12.52
C MET A 194 10.81 5.11 -12.69
N ASP A 195 11.77 4.41 -13.31
CA ASP A 195 13.12 4.95 -13.51
C ASP A 195 13.20 5.98 -14.65
N GLU A 196 12.19 6.09 -15.50
CA GLU A 196 12.13 7.11 -16.54
C GLU A 196 11.78 8.52 -15.98
N PHE A 197 11.09 8.61 -14.87
CA PHE A 197 10.72 9.88 -14.26
C PHE A 197 11.94 10.63 -13.72
N GLN A 198 11.98 11.95 -13.98
CA GLN A 198 13.02 12.85 -13.47
C GLN A 198 12.60 13.59 -12.21
N ARG A 199 11.30 13.66 -11.94
CA ARG A 199 10.69 14.28 -10.78
C ARG A 199 9.67 13.33 -10.15
N ASN A 200 9.23 13.64 -8.93
CA ASN A 200 8.32 12.80 -8.16
C ASN A 200 7.00 12.51 -8.90
N PRO A 201 6.76 11.26 -9.36
CA PRO A 201 5.54 10.88 -10.05
C PRO A 201 4.41 10.46 -9.09
N GLY A 202 4.60 10.59 -7.78
CA GLY A 202 3.64 10.14 -6.78
C GLY A 202 2.33 10.89 -6.87
N TYR A 203 1.21 10.17 -6.96
CA TYR A 203 -0.11 10.75 -6.81
C TYR A 203 -0.66 10.51 -5.39
N GLU A 204 -0.45 9.33 -4.84
CA GLU A 204 -0.85 8.96 -3.49
C GLU A 204 0.33 8.40 -2.68
N LEU A 205 0.27 7.16 -2.21
CA LEU A 205 1.22 6.63 -1.24
C LEU A 205 2.16 5.55 -1.82
N LEU A 206 1.90 5.08 -3.04
CA LEU A 206 2.60 3.91 -3.56
C LEU A 206 4.06 4.18 -3.89
N TYR A 207 4.41 5.41 -4.33
CA TYR A 207 5.79 5.82 -4.57
C TYR A 207 6.67 5.78 -3.31
N LEU A 208 6.07 5.83 -2.12
CA LEU A 208 6.80 5.80 -0.85
C LEU A 208 7.58 4.48 -0.63
N TYR A 209 7.21 3.43 -1.34
CA TYR A 209 7.90 2.15 -1.30
C TYR A 209 9.10 2.04 -2.23
N LEU A 210 9.28 2.98 -3.18
CA LEU A 210 10.37 2.94 -4.16
C LEU A 210 11.77 2.86 -3.53
N PRO A 211 12.10 3.66 -2.49
CA PRO A 211 13.42 3.56 -1.85
C PRO A 211 13.70 2.16 -1.29
N TYR A 212 12.72 1.58 -0.61
CA TYR A 212 12.83 0.23 -0.06
C TYR A 212 12.99 -0.84 -1.15
N LEU A 213 12.09 -0.81 -2.15
CA LEU A 213 12.08 -1.82 -3.20
C LEU A 213 13.35 -1.75 -4.05
N SER A 214 13.80 -0.56 -4.42
CA SER A 214 15.06 -0.39 -5.18
C SER A 214 16.28 -0.88 -4.41
N ALA A 215 16.40 -0.52 -3.13
CA ALA A 215 17.51 -0.99 -2.29
C ALA A 215 17.53 -2.52 -2.17
N ARG A 216 16.35 -3.12 -2.02
CA ARG A 216 16.20 -4.56 -1.90
C ARG A 216 16.53 -5.29 -3.21
N LEU A 217 15.98 -4.85 -4.34
CA LEU A 217 16.26 -5.41 -5.66
C LEU A 217 17.76 -5.30 -6.02
N ASN A 218 18.40 -4.17 -5.71
CA ASN A 218 19.82 -3.98 -5.93
C ASN A 218 20.68 -4.91 -5.06
N SER A 219 20.29 -5.12 -3.81
CA SER A 219 21.08 -5.91 -2.87
C SER A 219 20.89 -7.43 -3.02
N VAL A 220 19.68 -7.87 -3.38
CA VAL A 220 19.32 -9.29 -3.39
C VAL A 220 19.32 -9.88 -4.80
N GLU A 221 18.84 -9.12 -5.78
CA GLU A 221 18.64 -9.56 -7.15
C GLU A 221 19.65 -8.95 -8.13
N GLU A 222 20.65 -8.21 -7.61
CA GLU A 222 21.74 -7.59 -8.38
C GLU A 222 21.29 -6.59 -9.46
N TYR A 223 20.10 -5.95 -9.27
CA TYR A 223 19.67 -4.81 -10.09
C TYR A 223 20.45 -3.54 -9.75
N HIS A 224 20.26 -2.48 -10.54
CA HIS A 224 20.99 -1.21 -10.39
C HIS A 224 20.05 0.00 -10.47
N PHE A 225 18.87 -0.06 -9.81
CA PHE A 225 17.96 1.06 -9.71
C PHE A 225 18.55 2.21 -8.91
N ASN A 226 18.19 3.43 -9.27
CA ASN A 226 18.71 4.63 -8.60
C ASN A 226 17.98 4.92 -7.27
N THR A 227 18.38 4.24 -6.20
CA THR A 227 17.78 4.44 -4.85
C THR A 227 17.88 5.90 -4.39
N ALA A 228 18.94 6.64 -4.77
CA ALA A 228 19.08 8.06 -4.39
C ALA A 228 17.97 8.93 -5.02
N LYS A 229 17.63 8.70 -6.28
CA LYS A 229 16.52 9.37 -6.97
C LYS A 229 15.18 9.08 -6.28
N TYR A 230 14.94 7.84 -5.89
CA TYR A 230 13.71 7.47 -5.19
C TYR A 230 13.64 8.04 -3.76
N MET A 231 14.78 8.19 -3.10
CA MET A 231 14.85 8.97 -1.85
C MET A 231 14.51 10.44 -2.08
N GLU A 232 14.93 11.02 -3.21
CA GLU A 232 14.55 12.39 -3.58
C GLU A 232 13.03 12.49 -3.82
N PHE A 233 12.42 11.54 -4.57
CA PHE A 233 10.96 11.50 -4.74
C PHE A 233 10.22 11.46 -3.41
N PHE A 234 10.70 10.65 -2.47
CA PHE A 234 10.09 10.55 -1.15
C PHE A 234 10.03 11.89 -0.41
N PHE A 235 11.02 12.76 -0.57
CA PHE A 235 11.15 14.03 0.15
C PHE A 235 10.77 15.26 -0.67
N THR A 236 10.26 15.10 -1.87
CA THR A 236 9.86 16.20 -2.75
C THR A 236 8.35 16.23 -2.99
N GLU A 237 7.89 17.37 -3.48
CA GLU A 237 6.51 17.55 -3.95
C GLU A 237 6.27 16.76 -5.24
N SER A 238 5.06 16.25 -5.39
CA SER A 238 4.61 15.55 -6.59
C SER A 238 4.45 16.51 -7.79
N ASP A 239 4.81 16.02 -8.98
CA ASP A 239 4.49 16.68 -10.24
C ASP A 239 3.06 16.36 -10.74
N TYR A 240 2.41 15.35 -10.17
CA TYR A 240 1.10 14.85 -10.61
C TYR A 240 -0.04 15.23 -9.68
N ARG A 241 0.24 15.49 -8.41
CA ARG A 241 -0.73 16.01 -7.44
C ARG A 241 -0.18 17.29 -6.82
N HIS A 242 -0.75 18.41 -7.25
CA HIS A 242 -0.31 19.74 -6.82
C HIS A 242 -0.29 19.86 -5.29
N GLU A 243 0.78 20.47 -4.77
CA GLU A 243 0.98 20.69 -3.34
C GLU A 243 1.02 19.42 -2.48
N TYR A 244 1.07 18.21 -3.05
CA TYR A 244 1.18 16.96 -2.31
C TYR A 244 2.63 16.49 -2.19
N GLY A 245 2.99 15.99 -1.01
CA GLY A 245 4.31 15.41 -0.74
C GLY A 245 4.74 15.54 0.71
N THR A 246 6.04 15.35 0.95
CA THR A 246 6.62 15.49 2.29
C THR A 246 6.80 16.96 2.65
N PHE A 247 6.31 17.35 3.82
CA PHE A 247 6.49 18.69 4.36
C PHE A 247 7.95 18.96 4.70
N ASN A 248 8.48 20.07 4.15
CA ASN A 248 9.83 20.58 4.43
C ASN A 248 9.71 22.01 4.95
N GLY A 249 10.03 22.26 6.19
CA GLY A 249 9.93 23.57 6.83
C GLY A 249 9.53 23.46 8.30
N ASP A 250 9.13 24.56 8.92
CA ASP A 250 8.84 24.59 10.35
C ASP A 250 7.53 23.90 10.74
N PHE A 251 6.57 23.88 9.83
CA PHE A 251 5.28 23.24 10.08
C PHE A 251 5.28 21.80 9.56
N ALA A 252 4.90 20.87 10.42
CA ALA A 252 4.69 19.45 10.11
C ALA A 252 5.84 18.76 9.35
N THR A 253 7.09 19.25 9.46
CA THR A 253 8.26 18.72 8.74
C THR A 253 8.35 17.20 8.88
N GLY A 254 8.50 16.52 7.75
CA GLY A 254 8.60 15.07 7.65
C GLY A 254 7.24 14.35 7.54
N LEU A 255 6.12 15.01 7.83
CA LEU A 255 4.81 14.44 7.55
C LEU A 255 4.49 14.55 6.05
N ILE A 256 3.59 13.72 5.56
CA ILE A 256 3.16 13.66 4.17
C ILE A 256 1.71 14.13 4.07
N GLY A 257 1.40 14.94 3.09
CA GLY A 257 0.06 15.45 2.87
C GLY A 257 0.00 16.58 1.85
N GLU A 258 -1.10 17.31 1.85
CA GLU A 258 -1.30 18.46 0.98
C GLU A 258 -0.84 19.75 1.64
N ARG A 259 0.05 20.48 0.96
CA ARG A 259 0.51 21.80 1.36
C ARG A 259 -0.40 22.87 0.77
N THR A 260 -0.61 23.92 1.51
CA THR A 260 -1.28 25.12 1.04
C THR A 260 -0.43 26.33 1.40
N GLN A 261 -0.68 27.49 0.77
CA GLN A 261 -0.01 28.74 1.13
C GLN A 261 -0.20 29.15 2.62
N TYR A 262 -1.15 28.53 3.33
CA TYR A 262 -1.46 28.82 4.74
C TYR A 262 -1.06 27.71 5.70
N GLY A 263 -0.27 26.71 5.26
CA GLY A 263 0.22 25.61 6.09
C GLY A 263 0.00 24.23 5.49
N GLY A 264 -1.24 23.82 5.30
CA GLY A 264 -1.60 22.53 4.70
C GLY A 264 -2.16 21.51 5.68
N THR A 265 -2.47 20.34 5.16
CA THR A 265 -3.07 19.23 5.90
C THR A 265 -2.18 17.99 5.80
N PRO A 266 -1.40 17.67 6.86
CA PRO A 266 -0.66 16.42 6.90
C PRO A 266 -1.63 15.25 7.10
N TYR A 267 -1.36 14.15 6.39
CA TYR A 267 -2.14 12.92 6.48
C TYR A 267 -1.40 11.90 7.35
N SER A 268 -2.01 11.51 8.46
CA SER A 268 -1.40 10.57 9.39
C SER A 268 -1.14 9.21 8.78
N PHE A 269 -2.07 8.73 7.95
CA PHE A 269 -1.94 7.43 7.28
C PHE A 269 -0.74 7.40 6.34
N GLN A 270 -0.62 8.33 5.40
CA GLN A 270 0.50 8.44 4.48
C GLN A 270 1.84 8.64 5.22
N SER A 271 1.84 9.44 6.28
CA SER A 271 3.04 9.69 7.09
C SER A 271 3.53 8.42 7.81
N ILE A 272 2.61 7.61 8.33
CA ILE A 272 2.93 6.32 8.97
C ILE A 272 3.41 5.31 7.92
N VAL A 273 2.73 5.24 6.76
CA VAL A 273 3.14 4.37 5.65
C VAL A 273 4.55 4.73 5.19
N GLY A 274 4.85 6.00 4.98
CA GLY A 274 6.17 6.47 4.59
C GLY A 274 7.25 6.09 5.62
N ALA A 275 6.99 6.32 6.90
CA ALA A 275 7.93 5.94 7.96
C ALA A 275 8.16 4.41 7.99
N THR A 276 7.10 3.61 7.84
CA THR A 276 7.21 2.14 7.84
C THR A 276 7.86 1.59 6.58
N ALA A 277 7.73 2.27 5.44
CA ALA A 277 8.38 1.86 4.19
C ALA A 277 9.90 2.10 4.21
N LEU A 278 10.37 3.19 4.83
CA LEU A 278 11.80 3.51 4.89
C LEU A 278 12.60 2.63 5.87
N VAL A 279 12.00 2.21 6.98
CA VAL A 279 12.73 1.41 8.00
C VAL A 279 13.32 0.13 7.42
N PRO A 280 12.58 -0.73 6.70
CA PRO A 280 13.14 -1.97 6.14
C PRO A 280 14.18 -1.73 5.05
N MET A 281 14.20 -0.56 4.40
CA MET A 281 15.24 -0.19 3.43
C MET A 281 16.63 -0.29 4.03
N LEU A 282 16.81 0.08 5.30
CA LEU A 282 18.10 0.11 5.97
C LEU A 282 18.77 -1.26 6.11
N LYS A 283 18.01 -2.35 5.97
CA LYS A 283 18.57 -3.70 5.88
C LYS A 283 19.40 -3.91 4.61
N TYR A 284 19.06 -3.21 3.56
CA TYR A 284 19.61 -3.38 2.21
C TYR A 284 20.54 -2.23 1.79
N ASP A 285 20.29 -1.01 2.29
CA ASP A 285 21.12 0.16 2.02
C ASP A 285 21.30 1.02 3.27
N GLN A 286 22.42 0.83 3.96
CA GLN A 286 22.72 1.53 5.21
C GLN A 286 23.27 2.96 5.00
N ARG A 287 23.52 3.39 3.77
CA ARG A 287 24.03 4.75 3.49
C ARG A 287 23.11 5.84 4.03
N TYR A 288 21.82 5.56 4.11
CA TYR A 288 20.78 6.50 4.57
C TYR A 288 20.38 6.33 6.05
N ALA A 289 21.08 5.53 6.82
CA ALA A 289 20.66 5.19 8.19
C ALA A 289 20.52 6.41 9.12
N VAL A 290 21.42 7.39 8.99
CA VAL A 290 21.40 8.61 9.81
C VAL A 290 20.22 9.51 9.41
N GLU A 291 20.01 9.70 8.11
CA GLU A 291 18.95 10.54 7.57
C GLU A 291 17.57 9.96 7.87
N VAL A 292 17.38 8.66 7.65
CA VAL A 292 16.14 7.96 8.00
C VAL A 292 15.90 8.00 9.52
N GLY A 293 16.92 7.81 10.33
CA GLY A 293 16.79 7.95 11.79
C GLY A 293 16.33 9.34 12.21
N ARG A 294 16.90 10.40 11.63
CA ARG A 294 16.45 11.79 11.87
C ARG A 294 15.02 12.01 11.40
N TYR A 295 14.69 11.51 10.23
CA TYR A 295 13.32 11.58 9.68
C TYR A 295 12.31 10.92 10.64
N LEU A 296 12.58 9.70 11.12
CA LEU A 296 11.69 8.99 12.04
C LEU A 296 11.48 9.75 13.37
N LEU A 297 12.55 10.33 13.92
CA LEU A 297 12.44 11.17 15.12
C LEU A 297 11.57 12.40 14.85
N GLN A 298 11.72 13.04 13.69
CA GLN A 298 10.95 14.22 13.30
C GLN A 298 9.48 13.87 13.09
N VAL A 299 9.19 12.78 12.39
CA VAL A 299 7.81 12.30 12.19
C VAL A 299 7.14 11.98 13.52
N THR A 300 7.82 11.25 14.40
CA THR A 300 7.29 10.91 15.72
C THR A 300 7.00 12.16 16.56
N GLN A 301 7.90 13.14 16.55
CA GLN A 301 7.72 14.40 17.26
C GLN A 301 6.50 15.17 16.73
N ASN A 302 6.35 15.26 15.41
CA ASN A 302 5.25 15.99 14.79
C ASN A 302 3.90 15.26 14.91
N LEU A 303 3.89 13.94 14.81
CA LEU A 303 2.67 13.17 15.06
C LEU A 303 2.11 13.42 16.48
N ASN A 304 2.97 13.56 17.48
CA ASN A 304 2.54 13.86 18.85
C ASN A 304 1.89 15.25 19.00
N LEU A 305 2.08 16.17 18.04
CA LEU A 305 1.40 17.46 18.05
C LEU A 305 -0.07 17.37 17.58
N PHE A 306 -0.42 16.33 16.84
CA PHE A 306 -1.75 16.13 16.26
C PHE A 306 -2.60 15.09 17.02
N TYR A 307 -1.98 14.34 17.92
CA TYR A 307 -2.68 13.39 18.78
C TYR A 307 -2.54 13.81 20.22
N ASP A 308 -3.65 14.13 20.88
CA ASP A 308 -3.69 14.25 22.34
C ASP A 308 -3.42 12.87 22.94
N VAL A 309 -2.30 12.75 23.66
CA VAL A 309 -1.86 11.53 24.35
C VAL A 309 -2.47 11.49 25.75
#